data_d0b1df29fe02e8135c0e49734760c501
#
_entry.id   d0b1df29fe02e8135c0e49734760c501
#
_cell.length_a   1.000
_cell.length_b   1.000
_cell.length_c   1.000
_cell.angle_alpha   90.00
_cell.angle_beta   90.00
_cell.angle_gamma   90.00
#
_symmetry.space_group_name_H-M   'P 1'
#
loop_
_entity.id
_entity.type
_entity.pdbx_description
1 polymer ?
#
loop_
_entity_poly.entity_id
_entity_poly.type
_entity_poly.pdbx_seq_one_letter_code
_entity_poly.pdbx_strand_id
1 'polypeptide(L)'
;VVPAAKPVGSFTAAQVEAAYQTSRKLLVAGNLNKVALLGGPPTAFANLLNSQERAQFLGSLNTKGVSKDGSPLSTRVEVTSFAPGSAELVGNVIKVRGTMSAKSAAFAGTTVLAISVNYLFAYAVESPGSPADWTRVVAHQYGSFDFAQWSDPGGPLQPWDDTGGDHAGALCGSTDGYLRPDYPSESASAPGPTPSGPFMNPYSNASAGGSAACAQTTHV
;
A
#
# COMPACT_ATOMS: atom_id res chain seq x y z
N VAL A 1 9.68 -13.26 -0.29
CA VAL A 1 10.26 -14.19 0.71
C VAL A 1 10.75 -13.35 1.89
N VAL A 2 10.41 -13.73 3.12
CA VAL A 2 10.91 -13.06 4.33
C VAL A 2 12.40 -13.43 4.48
N PRO A 3 13.31 -12.45 4.66
CA PRO A 3 14.73 -12.72 4.85
C PRO A 3 15.00 -13.48 6.18
N ALA A 4 16.12 -14.17 6.25
CA ALA A 4 16.59 -14.75 7.51
C ALA A 4 16.94 -13.63 8.50
N ALA A 5 16.37 -13.69 9.70
CA ALA A 5 16.59 -12.69 10.72
C ALA A 5 18.01 -12.79 11.32
N LYS A 6 18.65 -11.62 11.46
CA LYS A 6 19.94 -11.43 12.13
C LYS A 6 19.82 -10.27 13.10
N PRO A 7 20.64 -10.18 14.15
CA PRO A 7 20.65 -9.00 15.00
C PRO A 7 20.98 -7.73 14.20
N VAL A 8 20.30 -6.62 14.53
CA VAL A 8 20.48 -5.34 13.85
C VAL A 8 20.58 -4.22 14.90
N GLY A 9 21.71 -3.58 15.00
CA GLY A 9 21.97 -2.58 16.05
C GLY A 9 21.78 -3.18 17.45
N SER A 10 20.90 -2.60 18.25
CA SER A 10 20.53 -3.11 19.58
C SER A 10 19.41 -4.18 19.55
N PHE A 11 18.85 -4.48 18.39
CA PHE A 11 17.74 -5.42 18.25
C PHE A 11 18.23 -6.85 18.06
N THR A 12 17.66 -7.78 18.83
CA THR A 12 17.98 -9.21 18.74
C THR A 12 17.42 -9.84 17.46
N ALA A 13 17.96 -11.00 17.05
CA ALA A 13 17.42 -11.75 15.91
C ALA A 13 15.93 -12.10 16.09
N ALA A 14 15.49 -12.41 17.31
CA ALA A 14 14.09 -12.70 17.60
C ALA A 14 13.18 -11.48 17.39
N GLN A 15 13.64 -10.30 17.78
CA GLN A 15 12.90 -9.05 17.52
C GLN A 15 12.83 -8.74 16.02
N VAL A 16 13.92 -8.95 15.28
CA VAL A 16 13.96 -8.76 13.82
C VAL A 16 13.00 -9.74 13.13
N GLU A 17 12.99 -11.02 13.55
CA GLU A 17 12.05 -12.01 13.01
C GLU A 17 10.59 -11.61 13.26
N ALA A 18 10.26 -11.22 14.49
CA ALA A 18 8.91 -10.78 14.85
C ALA A 18 8.48 -9.56 14.01
N ALA A 19 9.39 -8.59 13.80
CA ALA A 19 9.16 -7.41 12.98
C ALA A 19 8.92 -7.78 11.50
N TYR A 20 9.73 -8.67 10.92
CA TYR A 20 9.51 -9.18 9.57
C TYR A 20 8.14 -9.85 9.41
N GLN A 21 7.74 -10.70 10.35
CA GLN A 21 6.45 -11.39 10.30
C GLN A 21 5.28 -10.41 10.43
N THR A 22 5.42 -9.38 11.27
CA THR A 22 4.39 -8.33 11.41
C THR A 22 4.31 -7.47 10.16
N SER A 23 5.43 -7.06 9.58
CA SER A 23 5.48 -6.32 8.30
C SER A 23 4.83 -7.12 7.17
N ARG A 24 5.10 -8.43 7.10
CA ARG A 24 4.42 -9.31 6.14
C ARG A 24 2.90 -9.33 6.36
N LYS A 25 2.43 -9.41 7.61
CA LYS A 25 0.99 -9.37 7.92
C LYS A 25 0.37 -8.05 7.52
N LEU A 26 1.04 -6.91 7.75
CA LEU A 26 0.60 -5.58 7.32
C LEU A 26 0.47 -5.51 5.80
N LEU A 27 1.50 -5.94 5.05
CA LEU A 27 1.46 -5.99 3.58
C LEU A 27 0.30 -6.86 3.07
N VAL A 28 0.07 -8.03 3.66
CA VAL A 28 -1.04 -8.91 3.29
C VAL A 28 -2.38 -8.28 3.63
N ALA A 29 -2.53 -7.71 4.82
CA ALA A 29 -3.78 -7.11 5.27
C ALA A 29 -4.13 -5.84 4.47
N GLY A 30 -3.12 -5.04 4.09
CA GLY A 30 -3.30 -3.82 3.32
C GLY A 30 -3.53 -4.04 1.82
N ASN A 31 -2.97 -5.13 1.25
CA ASN A 31 -2.95 -5.28 -0.21
C ASN A 31 -3.65 -6.55 -0.74
N LEU A 32 -3.90 -7.55 0.11
CA LEU A 32 -4.46 -8.83 -0.33
C LEU A 32 -5.77 -9.20 0.38
N ASN A 33 -6.20 -8.40 1.36
CA ASN A 33 -7.47 -8.63 2.04
C ASN A 33 -8.63 -8.23 1.13
N LYS A 34 -9.43 -9.18 0.67
CA LYS A 34 -10.51 -8.95 -0.30
C LYS A 34 -11.54 -7.92 0.18
N VAL A 35 -11.81 -7.84 1.48
CA VAL A 35 -12.77 -6.87 2.04
C VAL A 35 -12.23 -5.45 1.83
N ALA A 36 -10.99 -5.18 2.25
CA ALA A 36 -10.36 -3.88 2.08
C ALA A 36 -10.14 -3.56 0.59
N LEU A 37 -9.67 -4.55 -0.18
CA LEU A 37 -9.38 -4.41 -1.59
C LEU A 37 -10.61 -4.00 -2.43
N LEU A 38 -11.79 -4.52 -2.09
CA LEU A 38 -13.05 -4.20 -2.79
C LEU A 38 -13.84 -3.05 -2.11
N GLY A 39 -13.14 -2.19 -1.40
CA GLY A 39 -13.69 -0.93 -0.87
C GLY A 39 -14.30 -1.01 0.52
N GLY A 40 -14.28 -2.18 1.16
CA GLY A 40 -14.74 -2.34 2.52
C GLY A 40 -13.78 -1.78 3.59
N PRO A 41 -14.10 -1.94 4.88
CA PRO A 41 -13.26 -1.44 5.96
C PRO A 41 -11.96 -2.26 6.08
N PRO A 42 -10.77 -1.61 6.14
CA PRO A 42 -9.48 -2.27 6.27
C PRO A 42 -9.17 -2.69 7.73
N THR A 43 -10.12 -3.33 8.39
CA THR A 43 -10.05 -3.70 9.82
C THR A 43 -8.88 -4.62 10.12
N ALA A 44 -8.56 -5.54 9.19
CA ALA A 44 -7.44 -6.46 9.37
C ALA A 44 -6.09 -5.73 9.40
N PHE A 45 -5.92 -4.67 8.61
CA PHE A 45 -4.75 -3.81 8.63
C PHE A 45 -4.72 -2.97 9.91
N ALA A 46 -5.79 -2.24 10.20
CA ALA A 46 -5.90 -1.39 11.38
C ALA A 46 -5.59 -2.13 12.69
N ASN A 47 -5.98 -3.40 12.80
CA ASN A 47 -5.73 -4.20 14.01
C ASN A 47 -4.26 -4.61 14.21
N LEU A 48 -3.41 -4.43 13.22
CA LEU A 48 -1.97 -4.71 13.31
C LEU A 48 -1.16 -3.47 13.73
N LEU A 49 -1.73 -2.27 13.60
CA LEU A 49 -1.11 -1.02 14.00
C LEU A 49 -1.11 -0.86 15.53
N ASN A 50 -0.17 -0.05 16.05
CA ASN A 50 -0.23 0.37 17.44
C ASN A 50 -1.50 1.20 17.73
N SER A 51 -1.85 1.39 18.97
CA SER A 51 -3.13 2.03 19.36
C SER A 51 -3.26 3.48 18.89
N GLN A 52 -2.16 4.24 18.90
CA GLN A 52 -2.15 5.65 18.49
C GLN A 52 -2.34 5.75 16.97
N GLU A 53 -1.54 5.01 16.22
CA GLU A 53 -1.60 5.01 14.76
C GLU A 53 -2.94 4.46 14.24
N ARG A 54 -3.45 3.39 14.88
CA ARG A 54 -4.79 2.88 14.56
C ARG A 54 -5.86 3.95 14.71
N ALA A 55 -5.80 4.76 15.76
CA ALA A 55 -6.76 5.83 15.97
C ALA A 55 -6.65 6.91 14.88
N GLN A 56 -5.43 7.28 14.47
CA GLN A 56 -5.17 8.21 13.37
C GLN A 56 -5.66 7.64 12.03
N PHE A 57 -5.28 6.40 11.72
CA PHE A 57 -5.68 5.71 10.51
C PHE A 57 -7.20 5.65 10.37
N LEU A 58 -7.90 5.18 11.37
CA LEU A 58 -9.36 5.08 11.34
C LEU A 58 -10.05 6.45 11.38
N GLY A 59 -9.47 7.44 12.06
CA GLY A 59 -9.99 8.79 12.15
C GLY A 59 -9.99 9.53 10.82
N SER A 60 -9.02 9.24 9.96
CA SER A 60 -8.85 9.90 8.65
C SER A 60 -9.21 9.01 7.46
N LEU A 61 -9.67 7.76 7.70
CA LEU A 61 -9.91 6.76 6.67
C LEU A 61 -10.84 7.20 5.55
N ASN A 62 -11.84 8.00 5.86
CA ASN A 62 -12.86 8.48 4.92
C ASN A 62 -12.80 10.01 4.72
N THR A 63 -11.69 10.64 5.10
CA THR A 63 -11.48 12.08 4.86
C THR A 63 -11.37 12.32 3.37
N LYS A 64 -12.13 13.30 2.86
CA LYS A 64 -12.08 13.69 1.45
C LYS A 64 -11.21 14.93 1.27
N GLY A 65 -10.63 15.07 0.11
CA GLY A 65 -9.80 16.20 -0.26
C GLY A 65 -8.35 15.83 -0.46
N VAL A 66 -7.57 16.84 -0.80
CA VAL A 66 -6.13 16.72 -1.01
C VAL A 66 -5.39 17.76 -0.18
N SER A 67 -4.18 17.42 0.21
CA SER A 67 -3.22 18.32 0.85
C SER A 67 -2.66 19.33 -0.16
N LYS A 68 -1.83 20.26 0.29
CA LYS A 68 -1.21 21.30 -0.57
C LYS A 68 -0.32 20.72 -1.67
N ASP A 69 0.24 19.56 -1.46
CA ASP A 69 1.07 18.82 -2.43
C ASP A 69 0.26 17.92 -3.37
N GLY A 70 -1.10 17.92 -3.24
CA GLY A 70 -2.00 17.14 -4.08
C GLY A 70 -2.25 15.71 -3.60
N SER A 71 -1.67 15.27 -2.48
CA SER A 71 -1.89 13.94 -1.92
C SER A 71 -3.27 13.84 -1.26
N PRO A 72 -4.00 12.71 -1.40
CA PRO A 72 -5.27 12.52 -0.69
C PRO A 72 -5.09 12.63 0.83
N LEU A 73 -6.06 13.26 1.50
CA LEU A 73 -6.08 13.38 2.97
C LEU A 73 -6.56 12.09 3.66
N SER A 74 -7.12 11.18 2.90
CA SER A 74 -7.57 9.88 3.38
C SER A 74 -6.39 8.96 3.67
N THR A 75 -6.33 8.39 4.86
CA THR A 75 -5.37 7.32 5.20
C THR A 75 -5.66 6.01 4.47
N ARG A 76 -6.74 5.93 3.70
CA ARG A 76 -7.00 4.78 2.81
C ARG A 76 -5.89 4.55 1.79
N VAL A 77 -5.09 5.55 1.47
CA VAL A 77 -3.90 5.42 0.60
C VAL A 77 -2.82 4.50 1.17
N GLU A 78 -2.83 4.22 2.47
CA GLU A 78 -1.92 3.26 3.13
C GLU A 78 -2.27 1.79 2.78
N VAL A 79 -3.43 1.55 2.17
CA VAL A 79 -3.88 0.23 1.73
C VAL A 79 -4.34 0.28 0.28
N THR A 80 -4.26 -0.84 -0.43
CA THR A 80 -4.89 -0.93 -1.75
C THR A 80 -6.39 -1.15 -1.60
N SER A 81 -7.19 -0.21 -2.11
CA SER A 81 -8.64 -0.27 -2.00
C SER A 81 -9.30 0.29 -3.27
N PHE A 82 -9.99 -0.54 -4.02
CA PHE A 82 -10.81 -0.09 -5.14
C PHE A 82 -12.09 0.58 -4.62
N ALA A 83 -12.58 1.58 -5.35
CA ALA A 83 -13.86 2.18 -5.00
C ALA A 83 -14.99 1.13 -4.98
N PRO A 84 -15.90 1.17 -4.01
CA PRO A 84 -16.97 0.17 -3.92
C PRO A 84 -17.74 0.04 -5.23
N GLY A 85 -17.86 -1.17 -5.75
CA GLY A 85 -18.56 -1.44 -7.00
C GLY A 85 -17.82 -1.02 -8.27
N SER A 86 -16.56 -0.60 -8.21
CA SER A 86 -15.77 -0.22 -9.39
C SER A 86 -14.90 -1.33 -9.96
N ALA A 87 -14.77 -2.46 -9.27
CA ALA A 87 -13.90 -3.54 -9.70
C ALA A 87 -14.38 -4.90 -9.20
N GLU A 88 -14.22 -5.91 -10.03
CA GLU A 88 -14.24 -7.32 -9.67
C GLU A 88 -12.89 -7.95 -10.00
N LEU A 89 -12.42 -8.91 -9.19
CA LEU A 89 -11.15 -9.59 -9.46
C LEU A 89 -11.33 -10.63 -10.56
N VAL A 90 -10.49 -10.57 -11.58
CA VAL A 90 -10.42 -11.64 -12.59
C VAL A 90 -9.70 -12.85 -11.97
N GLY A 91 -10.49 -13.84 -11.60
CA GLY A 91 -9.99 -15.04 -10.92
C GLY A 91 -9.56 -14.78 -9.47
N ASN A 92 -8.61 -15.60 -8.98
CA ASN A 92 -8.19 -15.58 -7.57
C ASN A 92 -6.70 -15.30 -7.37
N VAL A 93 -5.99 -14.89 -8.41
CA VAL A 93 -4.54 -14.73 -8.37
C VAL A 93 -4.17 -13.25 -8.39
N ILE A 94 -3.52 -12.80 -7.32
CA ILE A 94 -2.84 -11.51 -7.27
C ILE A 94 -1.34 -11.81 -7.32
N LYS A 95 -0.63 -11.25 -8.29
CA LYS A 95 0.81 -11.42 -8.40
C LYS A 95 1.54 -10.45 -7.48
N VAL A 96 2.46 -10.96 -6.68
CA VAL A 96 3.23 -10.18 -5.71
C VAL A 96 4.71 -10.38 -5.95
N ARG A 97 5.45 -9.28 -6.02
CA ARG A 97 6.90 -9.27 -6.10
C ARG A 97 7.45 -8.20 -5.18
N GLY A 98 8.50 -8.50 -4.45
CA GLY A 98 9.14 -7.48 -3.62
C GLY A 98 10.19 -8.04 -2.70
N THR A 99 10.78 -7.13 -1.95
CA THR A 99 11.84 -7.38 -0.98
C THR A 99 11.57 -6.63 0.30
N MET A 100 12.13 -7.13 1.40
CA MET A 100 12.21 -6.40 2.66
C MET A 100 13.60 -6.55 3.25
N SER A 101 14.01 -5.58 4.06
CA SER A 101 15.29 -5.61 4.78
C SER A 101 15.15 -4.86 6.10
N ALA A 102 15.97 -5.24 7.09
CA ALA A 102 15.98 -4.61 8.40
C ALA A 102 17.21 -3.71 8.57
N LYS A 103 17.01 -2.55 9.18
CA LYS A 103 18.10 -1.66 9.62
C LYS A 103 17.72 -1.00 10.95
N SER A 104 18.72 -0.59 11.74
CA SER A 104 18.51 0.33 12.84
C SER A 104 18.48 1.75 12.29
N ALA A 105 17.50 2.53 12.69
CA ALA A 105 17.32 3.91 12.26
C ALA A 105 16.89 4.80 13.45
N ALA A 106 16.82 6.10 13.23
CA ALA A 106 16.20 7.04 14.15
C ALA A 106 14.92 7.58 13.52
N PHE A 107 13.82 7.55 14.27
CA PHE A 107 12.55 8.12 13.89
C PHE A 107 12.00 8.93 15.07
N ALA A 108 11.68 10.20 14.86
CA ALA A 108 11.17 11.12 15.89
C ALA A 108 12.02 11.11 17.20
N GLY A 109 13.34 11.01 17.09
CA GLY A 109 14.25 10.97 18.24
C GLY A 109 14.36 9.62 18.95
N THR A 110 13.66 8.60 18.49
CA THR A 110 13.68 7.23 19.04
C THR A 110 14.47 6.30 18.11
N THR A 111 15.27 5.40 18.69
CA THR A 111 15.89 4.33 17.91
C THR A 111 14.85 3.28 17.55
N VAL A 112 14.66 3.04 16.25
CA VAL A 112 13.69 2.10 15.71
C VAL A 112 14.36 0.97 14.95
N LEU A 113 13.70 -0.18 14.90
CA LEU A 113 13.97 -1.24 13.95
C LEU A 113 13.12 -0.98 12.70
N ALA A 114 13.72 -0.40 11.68
CA ALA A 114 13.05 -0.10 10.43
C ALA A 114 13.08 -1.33 9.50
N ILE A 115 11.92 -1.85 9.17
CA ILE A 115 11.75 -2.88 8.15
C ILE A 115 11.41 -2.19 6.82
N SER A 116 12.42 -1.93 6.04
CA SER A 116 12.23 -1.35 4.69
C SER A 116 11.55 -2.36 3.80
N VAL A 117 10.52 -1.93 3.08
CA VAL A 117 9.73 -2.72 2.16
C VAL A 117 9.72 -2.08 0.77
N ASN A 118 9.66 -2.92 -0.26
CA ASN A 118 9.52 -2.50 -1.65
C ASN A 118 8.79 -3.63 -2.39
N TYR A 119 7.46 -3.47 -2.54
CA TYR A 119 6.57 -4.51 -3.05
C TYR A 119 5.65 -3.99 -4.14
N LEU A 120 5.50 -4.79 -5.19
CA LEU A 120 4.51 -4.62 -6.26
C LEU A 120 3.41 -5.66 -6.11
N PHE A 121 2.18 -5.20 -6.26
CA PHE A 121 0.97 -6.01 -6.27
C PHE A 121 0.24 -5.76 -7.59
N ALA A 122 0.09 -6.80 -8.41
CA ALA A 122 -0.59 -6.69 -9.69
C ALA A 122 -1.94 -7.42 -9.62
N TYR A 123 -2.98 -6.64 -9.86
CA TYR A 123 -4.38 -7.08 -9.84
C TYR A 123 -4.92 -7.09 -11.27
N ALA A 124 -5.47 -8.22 -11.70
CA ALA A 124 -6.33 -8.25 -12.87
C ALA A 124 -7.75 -7.97 -12.38
N VAL A 125 -8.35 -6.92 -12.88
CA VAL A 125 -9.71 -6.49 -12.49
C VAL A 125 -10.57 -6.27 -13.71
N GLU A 126 -11.86 -6.56 -13.57
CA GLU A 126 -12.87 -6.34 -14.62
C GLU A 126 -13.94 -5.37 -14.11
N SER A 127 -14.57 -4.69 -15.06
CA SER A 127 -15.70 -3.82 -14.78
C SER A 127 -16.90 -4.69 -14.37
N PRO A 128 -17.57 -4.39 -13.24
CA PRO A 128 -18.67 -5.19 -12.74
C PRO A 128 -19.76 -5.43 -13.77
N GLY A 129 -20.08 -6.69 -14.01
CA GLY A 129 -21.05 -7.09 -15.03
C GLY A 129 -20.55 -7.04 -16.48
N SER A 130 -19.27 -6.72 -16.71
CA SER A 130 -18.68 -6.60 -18.05
C SER A 130 -17.32 -7.32 -18.12
N PRO A 131 -17.28 -8.66 -18.08
CA PRO A 131 -16.02 -9.42 -17.97
C PRO A 131 -15.09 -9.27 -19.19
N ALA A 132 -15.58 -8.77 -20.32
CA ALA A 132 -14.75 -8.46 -21.48
C ALA A 132 -13.98 -7.13 -21.31
N ASP A 133 -14.39 -6.29 -20.36
CA ASP A 133 -13.79 -4.99 -20.07
C ASP A 133 -12.93 -5.10 -18.81
N TRP A 134 -11.69 -5.49 -19.00
CA TRP A 134 -10.74 -5.73 -17.92
C TRP A 134 -9.47 -4.91 -18.09
N THR A 135 -8.82 -4.66 -16.98
CA THR A 135 -7.53 -3.95 -16.95
C THR A 135 -6.61 -4.54 -15.87
N ARG A 136 -5.37 -4.11 -15.87
CA ARG A 136 -4.40 -4.42 -14.84
C ARG A 136 -4.10 -3.19 -14.01
N VAL A 137 -4.33 -3.27 -12.72
CA VAL A 137 -3.88 -2.26 -11.77
C VAL A 137 -2.65 -2.79 -11.04
N VAL A 138 -1.62 -1.97 -10.95
CA VAL A 138 -0.40 -2.26 -10.17
C VAL A 138 -0.33 -1.26 -9.03
N ALA A 139 -0.26 -1.75 -7.80
CA ALA A 139 0.10 -0.94 -6.64
C ALA A 139 1.55 -1.24 -6.24
N HIS A 140 2.32 -0.19 -6.00
CA HIS A 140 3.68 -0.26 -5.51
C HIS A 140 3.73 0.34 -4.11
N GLN A 141 4.07 -0.46 -3.11
CA GLN A 141 4.24 -0.02 -1.73
C GLN A 141 5.72 -0.06 -1.36
N TYR A 142 6.22 1.06 -0.86
CA TYR A 142 7.62 1.24 -0.47
C TYR A 142 7.73 2.14 0.76
N GLY A 143 8.89 2.10 1.45
CA GLY A 143 9.12 2.82 2.69
C GLY A 143 9.54 1.89 3.80
N SER A 144 9.09 2.14 5.02
CA SER A 144 9.37 1.28 6.16
C SER A 144 8.20 1.10 7.11
N PHE A 145 8.18 -0.04 7.79
CA PHE A 145 7.46 -0.20 9.04
C PHE A 145 8.49 -0.06 10.16
N ASP A 146 8.30 0.93 11.02
CA ASP A 146 9.23 1.28 12.08
C ASP A 146 8.77 0.73 13.41
N PHE A 147 9.57 -0.15 14.00
CA PHE A 147 9.23 -0.87 15.22
C PHE A 147 9.95 -0.29 16.43
N ALA A 148 9.20 0.11 17.44
CA ALA A 148 9.70 0.57 18.72
C ALA A 148 8.73 0.27 19.86
N GLN A 149 9.12 0.60 21.07
CA GLN A 149 8.27 0.57 22.26
C GLN A 149 7.55 1.91 22.40
N TRP A 150 6.61 2.22 21.51
CA TRP A 150 6.02 3.56 21.38
C TRP A 150 5.33 4.06 22.65
N SER A 151 4.56 3.20 23.30
CA SER A 151 3.73 3.59 24.45
C SER A 151 3.99 2.76 25.72
N ASP A 152 4.85 1.74 25.64
CA ASP A 152 5.10 0.79 26.73
C ASP A 152 6.61 0.50 26.83
N PRO A 153 7.35 1.28 27.64
CA PRO A 153 8.77 1.03 27.87
C PRO A 153 8.99 -0.37 28.49
N GLY A 154 9.73 -1.22 27.79
CA GLY A 154 9.95 -2.63 28.19
C GLY A 154 8.93 -3.62 27.58
N GLY A 155 7.89 -3.14 26.93
CA GLY A 155 6.92 -3.95 26.20
C GLY A 155 7.42 -4.46 24.84
N PRO A 156 6.57 -5.16 24.09
CA PRO A 156 6.90 -5.61 22.75
C PRO A 156 7.09 -4.45 21.77
N LEU A 157 7.92 -4.66 20.76
CA LEU A 157 8.02 -3.73 19.64
C LEU A 157 6.69 -3.68 18.87
N GLN A 158 6.19 -2.49 18.62
CA GLN A 158 4.97 -2.21 17.88
C GLN A 158 5.28 -1.47 16.60
N PRO A 159 4.59 -1.73 15.50
CA PRO A 159 4.84 -1.06 14.24
C PRO A 159 4.32 0.38 14.24
N TRP A 160 4.97 1.21 13.45
CA TRP A 160 4.49 2.47 12.92
C TRP A 160 4.65 2.41 11.40
N ASP A 161 3.61 2.74 10.64
CA ASP A 161 3.65 2.73 9.18
C ASP A 161 4.21 4.05 8.66
N ASP A 162 5.40 3.99 8.05
CA ASP A 162 6.05 5.08 7.31
C ASP A 162 6.23 4.64 5.85
N THR A 163 5.22 3.95 5.33
CA THR A 163 5.20 3.54 3.92
C THR A 163 4.44 4.56 3.07
N GLY A 164 4.82 4.59 1.81
CA GLY A 164 4.10 5.31 0.76
C GLY A 164 3.80 4.37 -0.41
N GLY A 165 3.11 4.88 -1.40
CA GLY A 165 2.80 4.07 -2.55
C GLY A 165 2.49 4.87 -3.81
N ASP A 166 2.75 4.21 -4.94
CA ASP A 166 2.36 4.65 -6.27
C ASP A 166 1.42 3.61 -6.86
N HIS A 167 0.68 3.99 -7.88
CA HIS A 167 -0.15 3.05 -8.62
C HIS A 167 -0.17 3.36 -10.11
N ALA A 168 -0.49 2.35 -10.91
CA ALA A 168 -0.67 2.47 -12.34
C ALA A 168 -1.88 1.66 -12.80
N GLY A 169 -2.49 2.06 -13.92
CA GLY A 169 -3.71 1.42 -14.45
C GLY A 169 -4.98 1.80 -13.70
N ALA A 170 -4.96 2.90 -12.95
CA ALA A 170 -6.12 3.50 -12.32
C ALA A 170 -6.20 4.99 -12.70
N LEU A 171 -7.40 5.55 -12.65
CA LEU A 171 -7.66 6.96 -12.92
C LEU A 171 -6.94 7.86 -11.93
N CYS A 172 -6.50 9.02 -12.39
CA CYS A 172 -5.80 10.00 -11.59
C CYS A 172 -6.76 10.88 -10.77
N GLY A 173 -6.20 11.60 -9.77
CA GLY A 173 -6.91 12.65 -9.04
C GLY A 173 -7.92 12.12 -8.02
N SER A 174 -7.72 10.91 -7.50
CA SER A 174 -8.50 10.42 -6.37
C SER A 174 -8.37 11.38 -5.17
N THR A 175 -9.51 11.79 -4.59
CA THR A 175 -9.56 12.67 -3.41
C THR A 175 -10.03 11.95 -2.16
N ASP A 176 -10.32 10.66 -2.26
CA ASP A 176 -10.90 9.82 -1.20
C ASP A 176 -10.06 8.57 -0.90
N GLY A 177 -8.88 8.47 -1.53
CA GLY A 177 -7.93 7.37 -1.35
C GLY A 177 -8.32 6.05 -2.02
N TYR A 178 -9.46 5.99 -2.72
CA TYR A 178 -9.81 4.81 -3.50
C TYR A 178 -9.17 4.81 -4.88
N LEU A 179 -8.77 3.64 -5.34
CA LEU A 179 -8.37 3.38 -6.71
C LEU A 179 -9.62 3.13 -7.59
N ARG A 180 -9.63 3.74 -8.76
CA ARG A 180 -10.63 3.50 -9.81
C ARG A 180 -9.91 2.97 -11.03
N PRO A 181 -10.10 1.69 -11.40
CA PRO A 181 -9.42 1.13 -12.55
C PRO A 181 -9.72 1.93 -13.83
N ASP A 182 -8.70 2.09 -14.67
CA ASP A 182 -8.85 2.72 -15.99
C ASP A 182 -9.22 1.62 -17.00
N TYR A 183 -10.52 1.45 -17.23
CA TYR A 183 -11.01 0.44 -18.15
C TYR A 183 -10.99 0.93 -19.59
N PRO A 184 -10.72 0.05 -20.58
CA PRO A 184 -10.73 0.43 -22.01
C PRO A 184 -12.02 1.07 -22.48
N SER A 185 -13.18 0.64 -21.98
CA SER A 185 -14.48 1.20 -22.33
C SER A 185 -14.74 2.59 -21.74
N GLU A 186 -14.09 2.92 -20.60
CA GLU A 186 -14.32 4.18 -19.88
C GLU A 186 -13.34 5.28 -20.29
N SER A 187 -12.23 4.94 -20.94
CA SER A 187 -11.15 5.90 -21.29
C SER A 187 -11.60 7.13 -22.08
N ALA A 188 -12.78 7.07 -22.70
CA ALA A 188 -13.36 8.21 -23.44
C ALA A 188 -14.33 9.09 -22.60
N SER A 189 -14.74 8.65 -21.41
CA SER A 189 -15.80 9.28 -20.61
C SER A 189 -15.47 9.44 -19.13
N ALA A 190 -14.28 9.00 -18.68
CA ALA A 190 -13.94 8.96 -17.27
C ALA A 190 -13.73 10.37 -16.68
N PRO A 191 -14.29 10.66 -15.49
CA PRO A 191 -14.01 11.90 -14.80
C PRO A 191 -12.62 11.86 -14.18
N GLY A 192 -11.65 12.45 -14.82
CA GLY A 192 -10.28 12.58 -14.31
C GLY A 192 -9.26 12.63 -15.44
N PRO A 193 -8.07 13.19 -15.19
CA PRO A 193 -7.01 13.16 -16.19
C PRO A 193 -6.55 11.72 -16.42
N THR A 194 -6.44 11.37 -17.69
CA THR A 194 -5.84 10.11 -18.13
C THR A 194 -4.41 9.98 -17.58
N PRO A 195 -3.98 8.79 -17.15
CA PRO A 195 -2.60 8.57 -16.73
C PRO A 195 -1.61 9.03 -17.80
N SER A 196 -0.79 10.02 -17.49
CA SER A 196 0.22 10.59 -18.40
C SER A 196 1.65 10.48 -17.87
N GLY A 197 1.82 9.85 -16.72
CA GLY A 197 3.12 9.63 -16.08
C GLY A 197 3.95 8.54 -16.76
N PRO A 198 5.17 8.32 -16.29
CA PRO A 198 6.03 7.26 -16.82
C PRO A 198 5.39 5.88 -16.62
N PHE A 199 5.69 4.96 -17.52
CA PHE A 199 5.19 3.58 -17.44
C PHE A 199 5.76 2.88 -16.20
N MET A 200 4.89 2.37 -15.34
CA MET A 200 5.27 1.48 -14.26
C MET A 200 5.45 0.07 -14.82
N ASN A 201 6.67 -0.44 -14.74
CA ASN A 201 6.96 -1.81 -15.13
C ASN A 201 6.60 -2.76 -13.97
N PRO A 202 5.56 -3.61 -14.09
CA PRO A 202 5.15 -4.53 -13.03
C PRO A 202 6.20 -5.61 -12.70
N TYR A 203 7.26 -5.69 -13.48
CA TYR A 203 8.38 -6.61 -13.28
C TYR A 203 9.61 -5.92 -12.68
N SER A 204 9.58 -4.61 -12.41
CA SER A 204 10.67 -3.84 -11.83
C SER A 204 10.21 -3.17 -10.53
N ASN A 205 10.94 -3.38 -9.45
CA ASN A 205 10.73 -2.69 -8.17
C ASN A 205 11.33 -1.27 -8.15
N ALA A 206 11.75 -0.74 -9.29
CA ALA A 206 12.14 0.65 -9.39
C ALA A 206 10.88 1.53 -9.26
N SER A 207 10.96 2.55 -8.40
CA SER A 207 9.92 3.59 -8.36
C SER A 207 9.74 4.18 -9.76
N ALA A 208 8.52 4.50 -10.13
CA ALA A 208 8.21 5.14 -11.42
C ALA A 208 8.86 6.53 -11.57
N GLY A 209 9.61 7.00 -10.58
CA GLY A 209 10.43 8.22 -10.60
C GLY A 209 9.65 9.45 -11.03
N GLY A 210 9.15 10.23 -10.06
CA GLY A 210 8.45 11.49 -10.29
C GLY A 210 7.26 11.63 -9.33
N SER A 211 6.93 12.84 -8.96
CA SER A 211 5.82 13.21 -8.07
C SER A 211 4.42 12.90 -8.64
N ALA A 212 4.31 12.02 -9.60
CA ALA A 212 3.03 11.75 -10.25
C ALA A 212 2.45 10.44 -9.70
N ALA A 213 1.55 10.57 -8.78
CA ALA A 213 0.68 9.51 -8.29
C ALA A 213 -0.16 8.81 -9.39
N CYS A 214 0.20 8.94 -10.66
CA CYS A 214 -0.61 8.52 -11.79
C CYS A 214 0.27 8.05 -12.95
N ALA A 215 0.78 6.83 -12.82
CA ALA A 215 1.59 6.18 -13.85
C ALA A 215 0.72 5.35 -14.80
N GLN A 216 1.19 5.18 -16.03
CA GLN A 216 0.61 4.23 -16.98
C GLN A 216 1.13 2.82 -16.70
N THR A 217 0.33 1.80 -17.02
CA THR A 217 0.83 0.43 -17.09
C THR A 217 1.33 0.12 -18.49
N THR A 218 2.46 -0.59 -18.58
CA THR A 218 2.81 -1.26 -19.84
C THR A 218 1.80 -2.37 -20.10
N HIS A 219 1.11 -2.29 -21.24
CA HIS A 219 0.37 -3.43 -21.75
C HIS A 219 1.38 -4.52 -22.13
N VAL A 220 1.34 -5.65 -21.45
CA VAL A 220 2.07 -6.87 -21.79
C VAL A 220 1.06 -7.98 -21.91
#